data_25e217118db57c0ecc21a4f4a0b08192
#
_entry.id   25e217118db57c0ecc21a4f4a0b08192
#
_cell.length_a   1.000
_cell.length_b   1.000
_cell.length_c   1.000
_cell.angle_alpha   90.00
_cell.angle_beta   90.00
_cell.angle_gamma   90.00
#
_symmetry.space_group_name_H-M   'P 1'
#
loop_
_entity.id
_entity.type
_entity.pdbx_description
1 polymer ?
#
loop_
_entity_poly.entity_id
_entity_poly.type
_entity_poly.pdbx_seq_one_letter_code
_entity_poly.pdbx_strand_id
1 'polypeptide(L)'
;MTLCARIKEKAPELFESNCIIGLESMNEPNCGYIGETNLDVIPKERNLKLGKTPTAFQSFMLGEGIECTIDQYKRTFFGFSKGKPCTINPKGKKAWLSAEERDAIDAKYNWERNPEWKPDTCIWKLHGVWEIQNGKRPVLLKPNYFSQPDATVFINNHFVDYYTGIYNKFREFDQELFIIIQPPVMKPPPNLQNSKILDNRTICACHFYDGMTLMYKTWNKRIGIDTYGLVNKKYSNPAFAVVLGENNIRKCIRKQLSEMQKDAKSMLGKKVPVFFTEIGIPFDMDDKKAYITNDYSSQTAALDALGFALEGSNLSYTLWCYCSINSHIWGDNWNNEDFSIWSPDDKPLYHDTRAKTPTPEPSPASTVASVSTSTSKSGSSQPPSFIKPDNQLD
;
A
#
# COMPACT_ATOMS: atom_id res chain seq x y z
N MET A 1 6.38 -13.87 13.74
CA MET A 1 7.02 -15.15 14.15
C MET A 1 6.00 -16.28 14.38
N THR A 2 4.82 -16.02 14.98
CA THR A 2 3.77 -17.05 15.19
C THR A 2 3.38 -17.80 13.91
N LEU A 3 3.19 -17.07 12.79
CA LEU A 3 2.89 -17.70 11.49
C LEU A 3 4.01 -18.64 11.04
N CYS A 4 5.26 -18.19 11.12
CA CYS A 4 6.42 -19.00 10.70
C CYS A 4 6.57 -20.26 11.55
N ALA A 5 6.39 -20.13 12.86
CA ALA A 5 6.39 -21.29 13.77
C ALA A 5 5.27 -22.27 13.41
N ARG A 6 4.08 -21.75 13.08
CA ARG A 6 2.95 -22.58 12.66
C ARG A 6 3.20 -23.30 11.34
N ILE A 7 3.79 -22.62 10.36
CA ILE A 7 4.18 -23.26 9.09
C ILE A 7 5.22 -24.34 9.35
N LYS A 8 6.25 -24.04 10.16
CA LYS A 8 7.30 -25.03 10.49
C LYS A 8 6.76 -26.24 11.23
N GLU A 9 5.71 -26.07 12.04
CA GLU A 9 5.01 -27.17 12.72
C GLU A 9 4.17 -28.02 11.76
N LYS A 10 3.46 -27.41 10.81
CA LYS A 10 2.47 -28.07 9.95
C LYS A 10 2.99 -28.53 8.61
N ALA A 11 4.03 -27.88 8.09
CA ALA A 11 4.61 -28.12 6.77
C ALA A 11 6.13 -27.84 6.81
N PRO A 12 6.93 -28.56 7.64
CA PRO A 12 8.38 -28.33 7.77
C PRO A 12 9.10 -28.47 6.43
N GLU A 13 8.62 -29.32 5.54
CA GLU A 13 9.17 -29.57 4.21
C GLU A 13 9.26 -28.29 3.36
N LEU A 14 8.45 -27.27 3.60
CA LEU A 14 8.52 -26.01 2.88
C LEU A 14 9.81 -25.22 3.19
N PHE A 15 10.36 -25.40 4.40
CA PHE A 15 11.65 -24.83 4.78
C PHE A 15 12.80 -25.74 4.36
N GLU A 16 12.69 -27.05 4.58
CA GLU A 16 13.72 -28.04 4.26
C GLU A 16 14.01 -28.13 2.76
N SER A 17 12.99 -28.00 1.92
CA SER A 17 13.13 -27.98 0.45
C SER A 17 13.54 -26.64 -0.12
N ASN A 18 13.77 -25.61 0.71
CA ASN A 18 13.98 -24.22 0.29
C ASN A 18 12.83 -23.65 -0.56
N CYS A 19 11.60 -24.13 -0.38
CA CYS A 19 10.41 -23.53 -0.99
C CYS A 19 10.18 -22.14 -0.37
N ILE A 20 10.31 -22.03 0.96
CA ILE A 20 10.37 -20.74 1.67
C ILE A 20 11.85 -20.40 1.87
N ILE A 21 12.34 -19.45 1.11
CA ILE A 21 13.75 -19.01 1.15
C ILE A 21 13.98 -17.86 2.13
N GLY A 22 12.94 -17.10 2.46
CA GLY A 22 13.07 -15.92 3.31
C GLY A 22 11.72 -15.27 3.57
N LEU A 23 11.75 -14.21 4.37
CA LEU A 23 10.55 -13.47 4.78
C LEU A 23 10.79 -11.97 4.70
N GLU A 24 9.75 -11.27 4.26
CA GLU A 24 9.59 -9.82 4.33
C GLU A 24 8.57 -9.50 5.43
N SER A 25 8.87 -8.53 6.29
CA SER A 25 8.10 -8.34 7.53
C SER A 25 6.96 -7.35 7.42
N MET A 26 7.10 -6.34 6.58
CA MET A 26 6.11 -5.27 6.42
C MET A 26 6.10 -4.78 4.97
N ASN A 27 4.95 -4.83 4.34
CA ASN A 27 4.74 -4.24 3.03
C ASN A 27 4.75 -2.72 3.12
N GLU A 28 5.58 -2.07 2.29
CA GLU A 28 5.62 -0.63 2.06
C GLU A 28 5.59 0.24 3.34
N PRO A 29 6.58 0.08 4.25
CA PRO A 29 6.61 0.88 5.47
C PRO A 29 6.53 2.38 5.17
N ASN A 30 5.71 3.08 5.95
CA ASN A 30 5.45 4.50 5.75
C ASN A 30 5.64 5.28 7.04
N CYS A 31 6.11 6.53 6.95
CA CYS A 31 6.32 7.37 8.12
C CYS A 31 5.00 7.77 8.83
N GLY A 32 3.85 7.58 8.21
CA GLY A 32 2.59 8.03 8.78
C GLY A 32 2.61 9.53 9.05
N TYR A 33 2.35 9.91 10.30
CA TYR A 33 2.42 11.31 10.75
C TYR A 33 3.80 11.74 11.26
N ILE A 34 4.77 10.82 11.41
CA ILE A 34 6.11 11.14 11.91
C ILE A 34 6.77 12.19 11.02
N GLY A 35 7.20 13.29 11.63
CA GLY A 35 7.79 14.44 10.93
C GLY A 35 6.79 15.56 10.61
N GLU A 36 5.48 15.37 10.82
CA GLU A 36 4.51 16.45 10.64
C GLU A 36 4.68 17.49 11.75
N THR A 37 4.93 18.73 11.34
CA THR A 37 5.17 19.85 12.27
C THR A 37 3.89 20.50 12.78
N ASN A 38 2.76 20.29 12.08
CA ASN A 38 1.45 20.76 12.49
C ASN A 38 0.35 19.84 11.94
N LEU A 39 -0.33 19.14 12.84
CA LEU A 39 -1.37 18.17 12.52
C LEU A 39 -2.65 18.79 11.92
N ASP A 40 -2.83 20.10 12.00
CA ASP A 40 -3.97 20.81 11.37
C ASP A 40 -3.64 21.44 10.02
N VAL A 41 -2.48 21.10 9.46
CA VAL A 41 -2.03 21.59 8.16
C VAL A 41 -1.54 20.43 7.30
N ILE A 42 -1.97 20.38 6.05
CA ILE A 42 -1.41 19.41 5.09
C ILE A 42 0.03 19.80 4.79
N PRO A 43 1.02 18.92 5.04
CA PRO A 43 2.43 19.23 4.80
C PRO A 43 2.69 19.66 3.36
N LYS A 44 3.52 20.69 3.16
CA LYS A 44 3.89 21.18 1.82
C LYS A 44 4.63 20.11 1.00
N GLU A 45 5.38 19.26 1.69
CA GLU A 45 6.16 18.15 1.14
C GLU A 45 5.30 17.01 0.64
N ARG A 46 4.03 16.94 1.04
CA ARG A 46 3.06 15.97 0.52
C ARG A 46 2.67 16.36 -0.90
N ASN A 47 3.47 15.89 -1.87
CA ASN A 47 3.32 16.22 -3.27
C ASN A 47 2.11 15.53 -3.92
N LEU A 48 1.77 14.32 -3.47
CA LEU A 48 0.61 13.57 -3.94
C LEU A 48 -0.61 13.93 -3.11
N LYS A 49 -1.51 14.72 -3.71
CA LYS A 49 -2.81 15.12 -3.14
C LYS A 49 -3.87 14.82 -4.18
N LEU A 50 -4.70 13.80 -3.92
CA LEU A 50 -5.77 13.39 -4.84
C LEU A 50 -7.02 13.03 -4.06
N GLY A 51 -8.16 13.46 -4.54
CA GLY A 51 -9.44 13.20 -3.90
C GLY A 51 -9.61 13.94 -2.56
N LYS A 52 -10.30 13.33 -1.65
CA LYS A 52 -10.57 13.85 -0.30
C LYS A 52 -9.29 13.78 0.54
N THR A 53 -8.77 14.94 0.92
CA THR A 53 -7.45 15.06 1.58
C THR A 53 -7.60 15.80 2.91
N PRO A 54 -7.96 15.12 4.00
CA PRO A 54 -8.04 15.74 5.33
C PRO A 54 -6.64 16.03 5.89
N THR A 55 -6.56 16.98 6.82
CA THR A 55 -5.41 17.11 7.72
C THR A 55 -5.37 15.91 8.68
N ALA A 56 -4.24 15.71 9.39
CA ALA A 56 -4.15 14.66 10.40
C ALA A 56 -5.21 14.85 11.48
N PHE A 57 -5.40 16.08 11.98
CA PHE A 57 -6.43 16.37 12.98
C PHE A 57 -7.84 16.13 12.48
N GLN A 58 -8.15 16.53 11.24
CA GLN A 58 -9.45 16.22 10.62
C GLN A 58 -9.68 14.71 10.49
N SER A 59 -8.62 13.93 10.22
CA SER A 59 -8.70 12.46 10.20
C SER A 59 -9.03 11.88 11.58
N PHE A 60 -8.48 12.44 12.65
CA PHE A 60 -8.82 12.03 14.03
C PHE A 60 -10.28 12.32 14.36
N MET A 61 -10.78 13.51 13.98
CA MET A 61 -12.17 13.89 14.19
C MET A 61 -13.12 12.98 13.39
N LEU A 62 -12.84 12.72 12.12
CA LEU A 62 -13.64 11.82 11.29
C LEU A 62 -13.65 10.40 11.87
N GLY A 63 -12.49 9.91 12.36
CA GLY A 63 -12.38 8.62 13.03
C GLY A 63 -13.15 8.52 14.35
N GLU A 64 -13.44 9.65 15.00
CA GLU A 64 -14.31 9.73 16.20
C GLU A 64 -15.80 9.96 15.86
N GLY A 65 -16.15 9.94 14.57
CA GLY A 65 -17.54 10.11 14.12
C GLY A 65 -17.99 11.56 13.96
N ILE A 66 -17.05 12.52 14.01
CA ILE A 66 -17.34 13.97 13.94
C ILE A 66 -17.31 14.44 12.49
N GLU A 67 -18.31 15.22 12.10
CA GLU A 67 -18.37 15.84 10.77
C GLU A 67 -17.23 16.84 10.56
N CYS A 68 -16.60 16.79 9.37
CA CYS A 68 -15.55 17.72 8.97
C CYS A 68 -15.71 18.17 7.52
N THR A 69 -15.46 19.46 7.28
CA THR A 69 -15.25 19.99 5.92
C THR A 69 -13.75 19.92 5.60
N ILE A 70 -13.41 19.18 4.57
CA ILE A 70 -12.03 18.89 4.19
C ILE A 70 -11.69 19.37 2.79
N ASP A 71 -10.41 19.51 2.52
CA ASP A 71 -9.93 19.83 1.18
C ASP A 71 -10.10 18.63 0.24
N GLN A 72 -10.38 18.95 -1.00
CA GLN A 72 -10.45 18.00 -2.10
C GLN A 72 -9.52 18.44 -3.22
N TYR A 73 -8.77 17.49 -3.79
CA TYR A 73 -7.85 17.75 -4.89
C TYR A 73 -8.26 16.94 -6.13
N LYS A 74 -8.10 17.55 -7.29
CA LYS A 74 -8.35 16.92 -8.59
C LYS A 74 -7.05 16.85 -9.37
N ARG A 75 -6.91 15.77 -10.15
CA ARG A 75 -5.83 15.61 -11.12
C ARG A 75 -6.00 16.62 -12.26
N THR A 76 -4.92 17.25 -12.66
CA THR A 76 -4.86 18.15 -13.82
C THR A 76 -3.65 17.76 -14.67
N PHE A 77 -3.55 18.32 -15.88
CA PHE A 77 -2.38 18.09 -16.74
C PHE A 77 -1.05 18.50 -16.08
N PHE A 78 -1.06 19.53 -15.24
CA PHE A 78 0.12 20.03 -14.53
C PHE A 78 0.29 19.52 -13.10
N GLY A 79 -0.38 18.41 -12.73
CA GLY A 79 -0.33 17.84 -11.39
C GLY A 79 -1.68 17.89 -10.69
N PHE A 80 -1.71 18.32 -9.42
CA PHE A 80 -2.92 18.30 -8.60
C PHE A 80 -3.33 19.73 -8.24
N SER A 81 -4.59 20.05 -8.44
CA SER A 81 -5.16 21.36 -8.06
C SER A 81 -6.23 21.19 -6.98
N LYS A 82 -6.30 22.18 -6.07
CA LYS A 82 -7.32 22.23 -5.03
C LYS A 82 -8.68 22.51 -5.67
N GLY A 83 -9.64 21.63 -5.40
CA GLY A 83 -11.04 21.75 -5.79
C GLY A 83 -11.89 22.42 -4.71
N LYS A 84 -13.20 22.33 -4.85
CA LYS A 84 -14.14 22.78 -3.80
C LYS A 84 -14.00 21.86 -2.58
N PRO A 85 -13.96 22.41 -1.35
CA PRO A 85 -14.01 21.59 -0.14
C PRO A 85 -15.27 20.72 -0.13
N CYS A 86 -15.20 19.56 0.53
CA CYS A 86 -16.34 18.68 0.71
C CYS A 86 -16.54 18.37 2.20
N THR A 87 -17.80 18.25 2.61
CA THR A 87 -18.15 17.85 3.98
C THR A 87 -18.33 16.35 4.04
N ILE A 88 -17.65 15.71 4.99
CA ILE A 88 -17.79 14.28 5.31
C ILE A 88 -18.47 14.19 6.66
N ASN A 89 -19.61 13.49 6.71
CA ASN A 89 -20.34 13.24 7.95
C ASN A 89 -20.40 11.73 8.23
N PRO A 90 -19.61 11.22 9.18
CA PRO A 90 -19.65 9.82 9.59
C PRO A 90 -20.92 9.44 10.36
N LYS A 91 -21.80 10.41 10.67
CA LYS A 91 -23.04 10.20 11.44
C LYS A 91 -22.79 9.54 12.80
N GLY A 92 -21.73 9.95 13.48
CA GLY A 92 -21.33 9.40 14.78
C GLY A 92 -20.66 8.02 14.73
N LYS A 93 -20.53 7.40 13.55
CA LYS A 93 -19.84 6.10 13.41
C LYS A 93 -18.34 6.29 13.60
N LYS A 94 -17.81 5.59 14.58
CA LYS A 94 -16.36 5.63 14.87
C LYS A 94 -15.58 4.61 14.04
N ALA A 95 -14.32 4.89 13.80
CA ALA A 95 -13.35 3.95 13.26
C ALA A 95 -12.81 2.98 14.33
N TRP A 96 -12.94 3.33 15.59
CA TRP A 96 -12.50 2.56 16.73
C TRP A 96 -13.59 1.57 17.14
N LEU A 97 -13.25 0.28 17.22
CA LEU A 97 -14.19 -0.75 17.63
C LEU A 97 -14.69 -0.51 19.05
N SER A 98 -15.97 -0.75 19.28
CA SER A 98 -16.57 -0.77 20.62
C SER A 98 -15.93 -1.86 21.50
N ALA A 99 -16.15 -1.80 22.80
CA ALA A 99 -15.67 -2.85 23.70
C ALA A 99 -16.25 -4.23 23.31
N GLU A 100 -17.55 -4.27 23.01
CA GLU A 100 -18.25 -5.50 22.61
C GLU A 100 -17.68 -6.11 21.32
N GLU A 101 -17.53 -5.28 20.27
CA GLU A 101 -16.96 -5.73 18.99
C GLU A 101 -15.51 -6.20 19.16
N ARG A 102 -14.73 -5.50 20.00
CA ARG A 102 -13.34 -5.84 20.25
C ARG A 102 -13.20 -7.11 21.06
N ASP A 103 -13.97 -7.27 22.14
CA ASP A 103 -13.95 -8.46 22.98
C ASP A 103 -14.37 -9.72 22.21
N ALA A 104 -15.32 -9.60 21.29
CA ALA A 104 -15.71 -10.69 20.40
C ALA A 104 -14.56 -11.14 19.47
N ILE A 105 -13.77 -10.19 18.96
CA ILE A 105 -12.60 -10.49 18.13
C ILE A 105 -11.50 -11.13 18.97
N ASP A 106 -11.19 -10.57 20.15
CA ASP A 106 -10.16 -11.07 21.04
C ASP A 106 -10.47 -12.51 21.49
N ALA A 107 -11.72 -12.79 21.85
CA ALA A 107 -12.18 -14.12 22.18
C ALA A 107 -12.06 -15.11 21.01
N LYS A 108 -12.44 -14.68 19.78
CA LYS A 108 -12.35 -15.51 18.56
C LYS A 108 -10.93 -15.99 18.30
N TYR A 109 -9.93 -15.14 18.54
CA TYR A 109 -8.53 -15.42 18.26
C TYR A 109 -7.73 -15.81 19.52
N ASN A 110 -8.39 -15.93 20.68
CA ASN A 110 -7.76 -16.18 21.99
C ASN A 110 -6.59 -15.21 22.23
N TRP A 111 -6.84 -13.94 22.00
CA TRP A 111 -5.84 -12.88 22.12
C TRP A 111 -6.06 -12.05 23.37
N GLU A 112 -4.99 -11.84 24.13
CA GLU A 112 -5.01 -10.99 25.31
C GLU A 112 -4.56 -9.59 24.92
N ARG A 113 -5.47 -8.62 25.06
CA ARG A 113 -5.23 -7.22 24.75
C ARG A 113 -4.49 -6.55 25.90
N ASN A 114 -3.50 -5.68 25.53
CA ASN A 114 -2.90 -4.80 26.52
C ASN A 114 -3.99 -3.94 27.20
N PRO A 115 -4.08 -3.91 28.58
CA PRO A 115 -5.09 -3.15 29.31
C PRO A 115 -5.08 -1.65 29.05
N GLU A 116 -3.96 -1.08 28.59
CA GLU A 116 -3.85 0.32 28.20
C GLU A 116 -4.57 0.63 26.89
N TRP A 117 -4.85 -0.38 26.07
CA TRP A 117 -5.63 -0.23 24.85
C TRP A 117 -7.12 -0.13 25.19
N LYS A 118 -7.65 1.07 25.21
CA LYS A 118 -9.07 1.34 25.49
C LYS A 118 -9.89 1.28 24.20
N PRO A 119 -10.88 0.38 24.11
CA PRO A 119 -11.82 0.36 22.98
C PRO A 119 -12.59 1.67 22.84
N ASP A 120 -13.24 1.84 21.69
CA ASP A 120 -14.10 2.99 21.38
C ASP A 120 -13.42 4.36 21.53
N THR A 121 -12.09 4.39 21.54
CA THR A 121 -11.35 5.62 21.79
C THR A 121 -10.19 5.79 20.81
N CYS A 122 -10.08 6.98 20.24
CA CYS A 122 -8.94 7.37 19.41
C CYS A 122 -7.64 7.29 20.23
N ILE A 123 -6.63 6.56 19.73
CA ILE A 123 -5.34 6.42 20.39
C ILE A 123 -4.67 7.77 20.65
N TRP A 124 -4.76 8.70 19.70
CA TRP A 124 -4.17 10.04 19.86
C TRP A 124 -4.87 10.90 20.90
N LYS A 125 -6.15 10.65 21.16
CA LYS A 125 -6.90 11.23 22.26
C LYS A 125 -6.41 10.67 23.60
N LEU A 126 -6.14 9.36 23.68
CA LEU A 126 -5.52 8.73 24.87
C LEU A 126 -4.13 9.32 25.16
N HIS A 127 -3.37 9.68 24.12
CA HIS A 127 -2.06 10.34 24.28
C HIS A 127 -2.15 11.85 24.54
N GLY A 128 -3.36 12.39 24.69
CA GLY A 128 -3.58 13.81 24.95
C GLY A 128 -3.10 14.70 23.81
N VAL A 129 -3.17 14.21 22.56
CA VAL A 129 -2.88 15.02 21.36
C VAL A 129 -4.02 15.97 21.06
N TRP A 130 -5.24 15.52 21.29
CA TRP A 130 -6.46 16.27 21.11
C TRP A 130 -7.55 15.80 22.07
N GLU A 131 -8.62 16.61 22.24
CA GLU A 131 -9.76 16.28 23.09
C GLU A 131 -11.07 16.84 22.55
N ILE A 132 -12.18 16.44 23.18
CA ILE A 132 -13.51 17.03 22.94
C ILE A 132 -13.88 17.85 24.18
N GLN A 133 -13.80 19.17 24.09
CA GLN A 133 -14.17 20.07 25.16
C GLN A 133 -15.70 20.26 25.22
N ASN A 134 -16.24 20.29 26.44
CA ASN A 134 -17.66 20.45 26.71
C ASN A 134 -18.57 19.48 25.92
N GLY A 135 -18.07 18.27 25.61
CA GLY A 135 -18.78 17.23 24.87
C GLY A 135 -19.10 17.55 23.40
N LYS A 136 -18.63 18.68 22.87
CA LYS A 136 -19.00 19.15 21.52
C LYS A 136 -17.87 19.68 20.66
N ARG A 137 -16.87 20.33 21.28
CA ARG A 137 -15.82 21.05 20.53
C ARG A 137 -14.53 20.24 20.46
N PRO A 138 -14.12 19.72 19.31
CA PRO A 138 -12.80 19.12 19.15
C PRO A 138 -11.72 20.22 19.23
N VAL A 139 -10.66 19.95 19.99
CA VAL A 139 -9.53 20.86 20.21
C VAL A 139 -8.23 20.10 20.07
N LEU A 140 -7.35 20.59 19.21
CA LEU A 140 -5.98 20.07 19.04
C LEU A 140 -5.08 20.68 20.13
N LEU A 141 -4.62 19.83 21.05
CA LEU A 141 -3.80 20.24 22.20
C LEU A 141 -2.31 20.29 21.87
N LYS A 142 -1.84 19.34 21.05
CA LYS A 142 -0.43 19.18 20.69
C LYS A 142 -0.28 19.15 19.17
N PRO A 143 -0.36 20.29 18.47
CA PRO A 143 -0.29 20.33 17.01
C PRO A 143 1.03 19.78 16.45
N ASN A 144 2.12 19.84 17.20
CA ASN A 144 3.46 19.39 16.81
C ASN A 144 3.86 18.03 17.42
N TYR A 145 2.90 17.21 17.84
CA TYR A 145 3.16 15.96 18.55
C TYR A 145 4.11 15.00 17.80
N PHE A 146 4.02 14.96 16.47
CA PHE A 146 4.84 14.11 15.63
C PHE A 146 6.04 14.83 15.00
N SER A 147 6.28 16.09 15.39
CA SER A 147 7.41 16.85 14.85
C SER A 147 8.73 16.18 15.19
N GLN A 148 9.63 16.15 14.22
CA GLN A 148 10.98 15.60 14.36
C GLN A 148 12.02 16.65 13.94
N PRO A 149 13.27 16.55 14.46
CA PRO A 149 14.34 17.49 14.11
C PRO A 149 14.62 17.58 12.60
N ASP A 150 14.53 16.44 11.91
CA ASP A 150 14.69 16.37 10.48
C ASP A 150 13.92 15.17 9.86
N ALA A 151 13.81 15.17 8.53
CA ALA A 151 13.04 14.17 7.81
C ALA A 151 13.70 12.78 7.78
N THR A 152 14.95 12.64 8.22
CA THR A 152 15.69 11.37 8.21
C THR A 152 15.48 10.55 9.48
N VAL A 153 14.88 11.13 10.52
CA VAL A 153 14.65 10.46 11.81
C VAL A 153 13.81 9.19 11.62
N PHE A 154 12.79 9.24 10.76
CA PHE A 154 11.99 8.07 10.49
C PHE A 154 12.86 6.89 9.98
N ILE A 155 13.64 7.12 8.93
CA ILE A 155 14.40 6.05 8.28
C ILE A 155 15.61 5.60 9.11
N ASN A 156 16.31 6.53 9.77
CA ASN A 156 17.55 6.23 10.48
C ASN A 156 17.34 5.77 11.93
N ASN A 157 16.19 6.07 12.54
CA ASN A 157 15.89 5.70 13.91
C ASN A 157 14.71 4.72 13.98
N HIS A 158 13.49 5.19 13.77
CA HIS A 158 12.29 4.36 13.95
C HIS A 158 12.26 3.11 13.05
N PHE A 159 12.64 3.25 11.79
CA PHE A 159 12.73 2.11 10.90
C PHE A 159 13.86 1.15 11.29
N VAL A 160 15.01 1.67 11.72
CA VAL A 160 16.14 0.85 12.20
C VAL A 160 15.78 0.10 13.46
N ASP A 161 15.10 0.75 14.43
CA ASP A 161 14.63 0.10 15.66
C ASP A 161 13.64 -1.02 15.35
N TYR A 162 12.68 -0.75 14.49
CA TYR A 162 11.73 -1.75 13.99
C TYR A 162 12.48 -2.93 13.32
N TYR A 163 13.37 -2.65 12.38
CA TYR A 163 14.11 -3.68 11.67
C TYR A 163 15.01 -4.49 12.61
N THR A 164 15.63 -3.85 13.60
CA THR A 164 16.44 -4.52 14.63
C THR A 164 15.61 -5.54 15.41
N GLY A 165 14.40 -5.15 15.83
CA GLY A 165 13.48 -6.06 16.51
C GLY A 165 13.12 -7.28 15.67
N ILE A 166 12.80 -7.04 14.38
CA ILE A 166 12.50 -8.12 13.43
C ILE A 166 13.71 -9.01 13.18
N TYR A 167 14.88 -8.41 12.91
CA TYR A 167 16.13 -9.14 12.69
C TYR A 167 16.44 -10.09 13.84
N ASN A 168 16.42 -9.62 15.08
CA ASN A 168 16.71 -10.43 16.25
C ASN A 168 15.72 -11.60 16.39
N LYS A 169 14.43 -11.32 16.31
CA LYS A 169 13.39 -12.36 16.39
C LYS A 169 13.48 -13.39 15.25
N PHE A 170 13.88 -12.93 14.09
CA PHE A 170 14.03 -13.80 12.94
C PHE A 170 15.24 -14.72 13.09
N ARG A 171 16.37 -14.19 13.57
CA ARG A 171 17.59 -14.98 13.81
C ARG A 171 17.46 -15.92 15.00
N GLU A 172 16.61 -15.62 15.99
CA GLU A 172 16.20 -16.59 17.01
C GLU A 172 15.42 -17.76 16.42
N PHE A 173 14.60 -17.51 15.42
CA PHE A 173 13.77 -18.53 14.78
C PHE A 173 14.55 -19.37 13.77
N ASP A 174 15.35 -18.74 12.91
CA ASP A 174 16.10 -19.40 11.85
C ASP A 174 17.33 -18.58 11.43
N GLN A 175 18.49 -19.26 11.35
CA GLN A 175 19.77 -18.63 11.01
C GLN A 175 20.03 -18.60 9.49
N GLU A 176 19.36 -19.47 8.72
CA GLU A 176 19.66 -19.71 7.31
C GLU A 176 18.70 -18.99 6.35
N LEU A 177 17.48 -18.67 6.80
CA LEU A 177 16.50 -17.95 6.00
C LEU A 177 16.97 -16.54 5.67
N PHE A 178 16.65 -16.08 4.47
CA PHE A 178 16.87 -14.69 4.11
C PHE A 178 15.89 -13.76 4.83
N ILE A 179 16.43 -12.67 5.35
CA ILE A 179 15.64 -11.54 5.82
C ILE A 179 15.56 -10.53 4.67
N ILE A 180 14.34 -10.22 4.26
CA ILE A 180 14.10 -9.28 3.18
C ILE A 180 13.74 -7.94 3.81
N ILE A 181 14.67 -6.98 3.70
CA ILE A 181 14.45 -5.61 4.20
C ILE A 181 13.81 -4.77 3.11
N GLN A 182 12.62 -4.25 3.40
CA GLN A 182 11.94 -3.31 2.52
C GLN A 182 12.01 -1.90 3.12
N PRO A 183 12.71 -0.96 2.49
CA PRO A 183 12.63 0.45 2.87
C PRO A 183 11.30 1.06 2.42
N PRO A 184 10.95 2.26 2.88
CA PRO A 184 9.80 3.00 2.34
C PRO A 184 9.89 3.14 0.82
N VAL A 185 8.74 3.04 0.16
CA VAL A 185 8.63 3.09 -1.30
C VAL A 185 9.33 4.32 -1.88
N MET A 186 10.09 4.13 -2.96
CA MET A 186 10.85 5.18 -3.63
C MET A 186 11.87 5.90 -2.74
N LYS A 187 12.29 5.31 -1.62
CA LYS A 187 13.33 5.85 -0.74
C LYS A 187 14.51 4.90 -0.63
N PRO A 188 15.74 5.42 -0.51
CA PRO A 188 16.89 4.60 -0.13
C PRO A 188 16.67 3.95 1.24
N PRO A 189 17.20 2.75 1.49
CA PRO A 189 17.23 2.16 2.83
C PRO A 189 18.10 2.97 3.78
N PRO A 190 18.00 2.73 5.11
CA PRO A 190 18.92 3.32 6.08
C PRO A 190 20.34 2.83 5.83
N ASN A 191 21.34 3.62 6.24
CA ASN A 191 22.73 3.18 6.14
C ASN A 191 23.03 2.14 7.23
N LEU A 192 23.01 0.87 6.85
CA LEU A 192 23.32 -0.28 7.71
C LEU A 192 24.67 -0.91 7.37
N GLN A 193 25.48 -0.29 6.52
CA GLN A 193 26.79 -0.79 6.16
C GLN A 193 27.63 -0.97 7.43
N ASN A 194 28.17 -2.19 7.63
CA ASN A 194 28.89 -2.60 8.85
C ASN A 194 28.02 -2.70 10.12
N SER A 195 26.71 -2.66 10.02
CA SER A 195 25.82 -2.90 11.15
C SER A 195 25.76 -4.39 11.50
N LYS A 196 25.56 -4.69 12.80
CA LYS A 196 25.38 -6.07 13.31
C LYS A 196 24.03 -6.69 12.87
N ILE A 197 23.08 -5.88 12.42
CA ILE A 197 21.77 -6.32 11.92
C ILE A 197 21.74 -6.49 10.40
N LEU A 198 22.90 -6.50 9.77
CA LEU A 198 23.09 -6.77 8.35
C LEU A 198 24.07 -7.94 8.19
N ASP A 199 23.61 -9.04 7.63
CA ASP A 199 24.40 -10.23 7.41
C ASP A 199 24.38 -10.70 5.94
N ASN A 200 25.02 -11.83 5.64
CA ASN A 200 25.08 -12.41 4.29
C ASN A 200 23.77 -13.09 3.86
N ARG A 201 22.75 -13.12 4.72
CA ARG A 201 21.40 -13.61 4.46
C ARG A 201 20.38 -12.45 4.40
N THR A 202 20.82 -11.26 4.06
CA THR A 202 19.95 -10.10 3.86
C THR A 202 19.77 -9.80 2.39
N ILE A 203 18.52 -9.58 1.96
CA ILE A 203 18.13 -9.12 0.63
C ILE A 203 17.43 -7.77 0.78
N CYS A 204 17.70 -6.81 -0.09
CA CYS A 204 16.95 -5.57 -0.17
C CYS A 204 15.78 -5.71 -1.13
N ALA A 205 14.56 -5.54 -0.62
CA ALA A 205 13.36 -5.44 -1.45
C ALA A 205 13.18 -4.02 -1.99
N CYS A 206 12.76 -3.91 -3.23
CA CYS A 206 12.33 -2.66 -3.85
C CYS A 206 10.97 -2.85 -4.51
N HIS A 207 10.12 -1.84 -4.42
CA HIS A 207 8.88 -1.75 -5.20
C HIS A 207 8.99 -0.61 -6.20
N PHE A 208 8.52 -0.84 -7.41
CA PHE A 208 8.53 0.18 -8.45
C PHE A 208 7.32 0.07 -9.38
N TYR A 209 6.67 1.20 -9.58
CA TYR A 209 5.68 1.44 -10.63
C TYR A 209 6.04 2.73 -11.35
N ASP A 210 5.93 2.75 -12.69
CA ASP A 210 6.10 4.01 -13.42
C ASP A 210 5.04 5.01 -12.99
N GLY A 211 5.47 6.15 -12.45
CA GLY A 211 4.57 7.09 -11.81
C GLY A 211 3.51 7.67 -12.75
N MET A 212 3.84 7.88 -14.02
CA MET A 212 2.86 8.36 -15.00
C MET A 212 1.82 7.29 -15.32
N THR A 213 2.26 6.07 -15.59
CA THR A 213 1.38 4.95 -15.89
C THR A 213 0.45 4.62 -14.73
N LEU A 214 1.00 4.60 -13.50
CA LEU A 214 0.23 4.36 -12.27
C LEU A 214 -0.85 5.43 -12.06
N MET A 215 -0.46 6.71 -12.13
CA MET A 215 -1.34 7.81 -11.77
C MET A 215 -2.40 8.13 -12.83
N TYR A 216 -2.07 7.92 -14.11
CA TYR A 216 -2.96 8.26 -15.22
C TYR A 216 -3.66 7.05 -15.82
N LYS A 217 -3.26 5.84 -15.42
CA LYS A 217 -3.78 4.58 -15.97
C LYS A 217 -3.79 4.59 -17.50
N THR A 218 -2.68 5.02 -18.09
CA THR A 218 -2.47 5.06 -19.56
C THR A 218 -0.99 5.03 -19.87
N TRP A 219 -0.60 4.45 -21.01
CA TRP A 219 0.76 4.53 -21.50
C TRP A 219 0.96 5.78 -22.34
N ASN A 220 1.75 6.72 -21.82
CA ASN A 220 2.04 7.97 -22.53
C ASN A 220 3.38 7.88 -23.29
N LYS A 221 3.32 7.83 -24.63
CA LYS A 221 4.50 7.75 -25.49
C LYS A 221 5.27 9.07 -25.62
N ARG A 222 4.69 10.19 -25.17
CA ARG A 222 5.26 11.53 -25.39
C ARG A 222 5.94 12.06 -24.16
N ILE A 223 5.38 11.83 -22.98
CA ILE A 223 5.82 12.44 -21.71
C ILE A 223 5.92 11.36 -20.64
N GLY A 224 7.06 11.32 -19.96
CA GLY A 224 7.32 10.54 -18.76
C GLY A 224 7.94 11.43 -17.66
N ILE A 225 8.13 10.87 -16.47
CA ILE A 225 8.70 11.57 -15.33
C ILE A 225 9.72 10.65 -14.61
N ASP A 226 10.88 11.20 -14.27
CA ASP A 226 11.81 10.58 -13.30
C ASP A 226 11.25 10.75 -11.89
N THR A 227 10.30 9.87 -11.53
CA THR A 227 9.59 9.91 -10.25
C THR A 227 10.53 9.65 -9.08
N TYR A 228 11.45 8.70 -9.22
CA TYR A 228 12.46 8.40 -8.18
C TYR A 228 13.35 9.62 -7.90
N GLY A 229 13.86 10.26 -8.95
CA GLY A 229 14.65 11.48 -8.82
C GLY A 229 13.86 12.64 -8.21
N LEU A 230 12.58 12.78 -8.56
CA LEU A 230 11.70 13.80 -8.02
C LEU A 230 11.46 13.64 -6.52
N VAL A 231 11.09 12.42 -6.10
CA VAL A 231 10.80 12.08 -4.70
C VAL A 231 12.05 12.23 -3.81
N ASN A 232 13.23 11.97 -4.37
CA ASN A 232 14.51 12.09 -3.67
C ASN A 232 15.20 13.45 -3.88
N LYS A 233 14.43 14.47 -4.30
CA LYS A 233 14.87 15.88 -4.40
C LYS A 233 16.10 16.09 -5.28
N LYS A 234 16.27 15.26 -6.31
CA LYS A 234 17.36 15.38 -7.30
C LYS A 234 17.23 16.65 -8.13
N TYR A 235 16.03 17.15 -8.32
CA TYR A 235 15.71 18.30 -9.16
C TYR A 235 15.32 19.51 -8.31
N SER A 236 15.88 20.67 -8.61
CA SER A 236 15.49 21.95 -7.98
C SER A 236 14.10 22.41 -8.43
N ASN A 237 13.68 22.02 -9.64
CA ASN A 237 12.35 22.27 -10.18
C ASN A 237 11.78 20.96 -10.76
N PRO A 238 10.54 20.57 -10.41
CA PRO A 238 9.90 19.37 -10.94
C PRO A 238 9.86 19.26 -12.46
N ALA A 239 9.85 20.38 -13.18
CA ALA A 239 9.88 20.39 -14.64
C ALA A 239 11.13 19.70 -15.22
N PHE A 240 12.24 19.69 -14.49
CA PHE A 240 13.48 19.02 -14.92
C PHE A 240 13.43 17.48 -14.79
N ALA A 241 12.42 16.95 -14.11
CA ALA A 241 12.16 15.50 -14.05
C ALA A 241 11.38 15.00 -15.27
N VAL A 242 10.85 15.89 -16.09
CA VAL A 242 10.07 15.55 -17.30
C VAL A 242 10.98 14.99 -18.39
N VAL A 243 10.55 13.88 -18.99
CA VAL A 243 11.25 13.19 -20.07
C VAL A 243 10.34 13.12 -21.29
N LEU A 244 10.88 13.44 -22.47
CA LEU A 244 10.12 13.50 -23.71
C LEU A 244 10.51 12.37 -24.66
N GLY A 245 9.48 11.73 -25.25
CA GLY A 245 9.59 10.70 -26.28
C GLY A 245 9.79 9.30 -25.70
N GLU A 246 9.14 8.33 -26.34
CA GLU A 246 9.01 6.95 -25.85
C GLU A 246 10.36 6.29 -25.55
N ASN A 247 11.34 6.40 -26.44
CA ASN A 247 12.67 5.83 -26.21
C ASN A 247 13.37 6.41 -24.97
N ASN A 248 13.21 7.70 -24.71
CA ASN A 248 13.77 8.34 -23.54
C ASN A 248 13.00 7.96 -22.26
N ILE A 249 11.70 7.77 -22.36
CA ILE A 249 10.85 7.28 -21.24
C ILE A 249 11.32 5.89 -20.82
N ARG A 250 11.47 4.95 -21.77
CA ARG A 250 12.00 3.59 -21.51
C ARG A 250 13.37 3.63 -20.84
N LYS A 251 14.30 4.46 -21.34
CA LYS A 251 15.62 4.68 -20.74
C LYS A 251 15.52 5.30 -19.34
N CYS A 252 14.56 6.19 -19.12
CA CYS A 252 14.33 6.80 -17.82
C CYS A 252 13.86 5.77 -16.79
N ILE A 253 12.92 4.89 -17.14
CA ILE A 253 12.48 3.77 -16.27
C ILE A 253 13.70 2.91 -15.89
N ARG A 254 14.49 2.46 -16.86
CA ARG A 254 15.73 1.71 -16.59
C ARG A 254 16.68 2.44 -15.65
N LYS A 255 16.84 3.75 -15.85
CA LYS A 255 17.71 4.57 -15.02
C LYS A 255 17.21 4.65 -13.58
N GLN A 256 15.90 4.80 -13.37
CA GLN A 256 15.31 4.81 -12.03
C GLN A 256 15.57 3.49 -11.31
N LEU A 257 15.34 2.34 -11.95
CA LEU A 257 15.63 1.02 -11.37
C LEU A 257 17.12 0.87 -11.01
N SER A 258 18.01 1.33 -11.89
CA SER A 258 19.46 1.27 -11.65
C SER A 258 19.89 2.20 -10.51
N GLU A 259 19.28 3.37 -10.37
CA GLU A 259 19.54 4.29 -9.26
C GLU A 259 19.05 3.69 -7.93
N MET A 260 17.86 3.09 -7.88
CA MET A 260 17.36 2.38 -6.70
C MET A 260 18.30 1.24 -6.28
N GLN A 261 18.77 0.43 -7.22
CA GLN A 261 19.75 -0.63 -6.94
C GLN A 261 21.06 -0.06 -6.41
N LYS A 262 21.57 1.02 -7.01
CA LYS A 262 22.79 1.69 -6.61
C LYS A 262 22.69 2.24 -5.19
N ASP A 263 21.58 2.89 -4.86
CA ASP A 263 21.32 3.46 -3.54
C ASP A 263 21.24 2.35 -2.49
N ALA A 264 20.51 1.27 -2.77
CA ALA A 264 20.45 0.11 -1.89
C ALA A 264 21.86 -0.48 -1.62
N LYS A 265 22.67 -0.68 -2.67
CA LYS A 265 24.05 -1.18 -2.52
C LYS A 265 24.99 -0.21 -1.81
N SER A 266 24.76 1.10 -1.92
CA SER A 266 25.55 2.10 -1.21
C SER A 266 25.25 2.12 0.28
N MET A 267 24.01 1.83 0.67
CA MET A 267 23.52 1.91 2.05
C MET A 267 23.66 0.56 2.80
N LEU A 268 23.53 -0.55 2.10
CA LEU A 268 23.56 -1.89 2.68
C LEU A 268 24.83 -2.67 2.35
N GLY A 269 25.66 -2.17 1.43
CA GLY A 269 26.87 -2.85 0.98
C GLY A 269 26.73 -3.55 -0.38
N LYS A 270 27.82 -3.59 -1.12
CA LYS A 270 27.87 -4.05 -2.53
C LYS A 270 27.43 -5.51 -2.73
N LYS A 271 27.55 -6.34 -1.70
CA LYS A 271 27.22 -7.78 -1.76
C LYS A 271 25.76 -8.09 -1.50
N VAL A 272 24.98 -7.13 -0.94
CA VAL A 272 23.55 -7.34 -0.67
C VAL A 272 22.81 -7.45 -1.99
N PRO A 273 22.09 -8.55 -2.24
CA PRO A 273 21.21 -8.65 -3.40
C PRO A 273 20.09 -7.62 -3.34
N VAL A 274 19.71 -7.09 -4.49
CA VAL A 274 18.57 -6.20 -4.65
C VAL A 274 17.54 -6.91 -5.50
N PHE A 275 16.33 -7.04 -4.97
CA PHE A 275 15.22 -7.76 -5.58
C PHE A 275 14.02 -6.82 -5.67
N PHE A 276 13.46 -6.66 -6.86
CA PHE A 276 12.20 -5.95 -7.03
C PHE A 276 11.06 -6.91 -6.71
N THR A 277 10.71 -6.97 -5.42
CA THR A 277 9.69 -7.89 -4.92
C THR A 277 8.28 -7.52 -5.36
N GLU A 278 8.11 -6.27 -5.84
CA GLU A 278 6.86 -5.83 -6.41
C GLU A 278 7.11 -4.82 -7.54
N ILE A 279 6.66 -5.18 -8.75
CA ILE A 279 6.72 -4.33 -9.94
C ILE A 279 5.60 -4.71 -10.88
N GLY A 280 4.99 -3.75 -11.58
CA GLY A 280 3.87 -4.07 -12.47
C GLY A 280 3.31 -2.86 -13.20
N ILE A 281 2.20 -3.09 -13.85
CA ILE A 281 1.41 -2.08 -14.56
C ILE A 281 -0.08 -2.26 -14.23
N PRO A 282 -0.90 -1.21 -14.25
CA PRO A 282 -2.35 -1.37 -14.18
C PRO A 282 -2.87 -1.98 -15.50
N PHE A 283 -3.77 -2.94 -15.42
CA PHE A 283 -4.42 -3.52 -16.61
C PHE A 283 -5.73 -2.81 -16.95
N ASP A 284 -6.31 -2.05 -16.04
CA ASP A 284 -7.51 -1.22 -16.24
C ASP A 284 -7.23 0.14 -16.89
N MET A 285 -6.18 0.20 -17.74
CA MET A 285 -5.80 1.40 -18.49
C MET A 285 -6.88 1.88 -19.45
N ASP A 286 -6.80 3.18 -19.77
CA ASP A 286 -7.63 3.85 -20.77
C ASP A 286 -9.13 3.61 -20.51
N ASP A 287 -9.55 3.78 -19.23
CA ASP A 287 -10.92 3.57 -18.76
C ASP A 287 -11.44 2.15 -19.07
N LYS A 288 -10.59 1.15 -18.85
CA LYS A 288 -10.91 -0.27 -19.06
C LYS A 288 -11.23 -0.61 -20.54
N LYS A 289 -10.71 0.17 -21.48
CA LYS A 289 -10.96 -0.01 -22.91
C LYS A 289 -10.65 -1.44 -23.37
N ALA A 290 -9.53 -2.01 -22.92
CA ALA A 290 -9.10 -3.35 -23.30
C ALA A 290 -10.13 -4.43 -22.96
N TYR A 291 -10.82 -4.32 -21.83
CA TYR A 291 -11.84 -5.27 -21.38
C TYR A 291 -13.10 -5.28 -22.27
N ILE A 292 -13.33 -4.21 -23.02
CA ILE A 292 -14.48 -4.07 -23.92
C ILE A 292 -14.10 -4.42 -25.36
N THR A 293 -12.89 -4.03 -25.77
CA THR A 293 -12.46 -4.07 -27.18
C THR A 293 -11.45 -5.17 -27.49
N ASN A 294 -10.88 -5.83 -26.47
CA ASN A 294 -9.70 -6.72 -26.55
C ASN A 294 -8.45 -6.02 -27.14
N ASP A 295 -8.39 -4.67 -27.11
CA ASP A 295 -7.23 -3.91 -27.55
C ASP A 295 -6.31 -3.61 -26.33
N TYR A 296 -5.37 -4.51 -26.07
CA TYR A 296 -4.36 -4.40 -25.01
C TYR A 296 -3.08 -3.66 -25.46
N SER A 297 -3.15 -2.82 -26.47
CA SER A 297 -1.96 -2.13 -27.02
C SER A 297 -1.26 -1.22 -26.00
N SER A 298 -2.02 -0.55 -25.11
CA SER A 298 -1.44 0.28 -24.04
C SER A 298 -0.74 -0.56 -23.00
N GLN A 299 -1.37 -1.63 -22.53
CA GLN A 299 -0.80 -2.57 -21.56
C GLN A 299 0.46 -3.25 -22.11
N THR A 300 0.41 -3.71 -23.35
CA THR A 300 1.55 -4.31 -24.05
C THR A 300 2.72 -3.34 -24.14
N ALA A 301 2.47 -2.09 -24.53
CA ALA A 301 3.52 -1.08 -24.64
C ALA A 301 4.13 -0.71 -23.27
N ALA A 302 3.31 -0.59 -22.24
CA ALA A 302 3.78 -0.32 -20.87
C ALA A 302 4.60 -1.48 -20.30
N LEU A 303 4.13 -2.72 -20.48
CA LEU A 303 4.83 -3.91 -20.00
C LEU A 303 6.14 -4.15 -20.78
N ASP A 304 6.16 -3.91 -22.09
CA ASP A 304 7.36 -3.97 -22.91
C ASP A 304 8.41 -2.90 -22.48
N ALA A 305 7.96 -1.69 -22.13
CA ALA A 305 8.85 -0.66 -21.61
C ALA A 305 9.44 -1.05 -20.25
N LEU A 306 8.65 -1.69 -19.39
CA LEU A 306 9.09 -2.21 -18.11
C LEU A 306 10.08 -3.38 -18.30
N GLY A 307 9.77 -4.33 -19.19
CA GLY A 307 10.65 -5.44 -19.55
C GLY A 307 12.01 -4.94 -20.09
N PHE A 308 11.99 -3.96 -20.99
CA PHE A 308 13.21 -3.31 -21.47
C PHE A 308 14.06 -2.73 -20.32
N ALA A 309 13.42 -2.14 -19.32
CA ALA A 309 14.14 -1.58 -18.18
C ALA A 309 14.76 -2.66 -17.30
N LEU A 310 14.02 -3.72 -17.01
CA LEU A 310 14.45 -4.86 -16.19
C LEU A 310 15.60 -5.64 -16.82
N GLU A 311 15.45 -6.06 -18.08
CA GLU A 311 16.47 -6.81 -18.81
C GLU A 311 17.79 -6.05 -18.90
N GLY A 312 17.72 -4.75 -19.18
CA GLY A 312 18.92 -3.92 -19.28
C GLY A 312 19.59 -3.58 -17.93
N SER A 313 18.95 -3.91 -16.81
CA SER A 313 19.45 -3.62 -15.46
C SER A 313 19.93 -4.87 -14.72
N ASN A 314 19.75 -6.05 -15.29
CA ASN A 314 20.09 -7.35 -14.66
C ASN A 314 19.51 -7.46 -13.24
N LEU A 315 18.21 -7.29 -13.13
CA LEU A 315 17.45 -7.28 -11.88
C LEU A 315 16.56 -8.51 -11.75
N SER A 316 16.50 -9.08 -10.56
CA SER A 316 15.48 -10.07 -10.20
C SER A 316 14.21 -9.35 -9.78
N TYR A 317 13.05 -9.91 -10.15
CA TYR A 317 11.75 -9.30 -9.86
C TYR A 317 10.62 -10.31 -9.79
N THR A 318 9.54 -9.92 -9.14
CA THR A 318 8.22 -10.56 -9.21
C THR A 318 7.17 -9.55 -9.68
N LEU A 319 6.24 -9.99 -10.50
CA LEU A 319 5.16 -9.11 -10.98
C LEU A 319 4.03 -9.05 -9.97
N TRP A 320 3.59 -7.86 -9.67
CA TRP A 320 2.34 -7.60 -8.97
C TRP A 320 1.23 -7.41 -10.01
N CYS A 321 0.18 -8.30 -10.03
CA CYS A 321 0.11 -9.50 -9.21
C CYS A 321 -0.59 -10.65 -9.99
N TYR A 322 -0.71 -11.81 -9.39
CA TYR A 322 -1.65 -12.85 -9.79
C TYR A 322 -2.80 -12.88 -8.77
N CYS A 323 -4.03 -12.61 -9.22
CA CYS A 323 -5.22 -12.66 -8.38
C CYS A 323 -6.22 -13.66 -8.95
N SER A 324 -6.41 -14.79 -8.25
CA SER A 324 -7.30 -15.88 -8.70
C SER A 324 -8.78 -15.50 -8.74
N ILE A 325 -9.16 -14.44 -8.02
CA ILE A 325 -10.54 -13.91 -7.95
C ILE A 325 -10.67 -12.56 -8.66
N ASN A 326 -9.70 -12.22 -9.53
CA ASN A 326 -9.77 -11.01 -10.35
C ASN A 326 -11.05 -10.99 -11.18
N SER A 327 -11.54 -9.79 -11.45
CA SER A 327 -12.61 -9.56 -12.44
C SER A 327 -12.46 -8.19 -13.11
N HIS A 328 -12.90 -8.05 -14.36
CA HIS A 328 -12.88 -6.75 -15.04
C HIS A 328 -13.73 -5.67 -14.34
N ILE A 329 -14.70 -6.09 -13.53
CA ILE A 329 -15.56 -5.17 -12.77
C ILE A 329 -14.80 -4.63 -11.54
N TRP A 330 -14.23 -5.52 -10.74
CA TRP A 330 -13.67 -5.20 -9.41
C TRP A 330 -12.14 -5.13 -9.38
N GLY A 331 -11.46 -5.51 -10.49
CA GLY A 331 -10.02 -5.63 -10.54
C GLY A 331 -9.48 -6.75 -9.64
N ASP A 332 -8.31 -6.54 -9.08
CA ASP A 332 -7.66 -7.48 -8.17
C ASP A 332 -8.20 -7.41 -6.71
N ASN A 333 -9.25 -6.62 -6.47
CA ASN A 333 -9.85 -6.34 -5.17
C ASN A 333 -8.94 -5.57 -4.20
N TRP A 334 -7.92 -4.91 -4.71
CA TRP A 334 -7.01 -4.08 -3.94
C TRP A 334 -7.04 -2.63 -4.47
N ASN A 335 -7.21 -1.64 -3.58
CA ASN A 335 -7.21 -0.20 -3.87
C ASN A 335 -8.12 0.28 -5.03
N ASN A 336 -9.13 -0.48 -5.44
CA ASN A 336 -9.94 -0.24 -6.65
C ASN A 336 -9.10 -0.15 -7.92
N GLU A 337 -8.08 -0.98 -8.01
CA GLU A 337 -7.14 -1.08 -9.14
C GLU A 337 -7.20 -2.48 -9.74
N ASP A 338 -6.56 -2.66 -10.88
CA ASP A 338 -6.38 -3.97 -11.50
C ASP A 338 -4.94 -4.11 -12.00
N PHE A 339 -4.13 -4.81 -11.22
CA PHE A 339 -2.76 -5.17 -11.57
C PHE A 339 -2.60 -6.66 -11.87
N SER A 340 -3.70 -7.41 -11.85
CA SER A 340 -3.62 -8.85 -12.09
C SER A 340 -3.25 -9.17 -13.53
N ILE A 341 -2.20 -9.97 -13.70
CA ILE A 341 -1.75 -10.49 -15.00
C ILE A 341 -2.69 -11.54 -15.57
N TRP A 342 -3.72 -11.89 -14.84
CA TRP A 342 -4.68 -12.91 -15.23
C TRP A 342 -6.08 -12.56 -14.71
N SER A 343 -7.10 -12.84 -15.53
CA SER A 343 -8.49 -12.77 -15.12
C SER A 343 -9.27 -13.98 -15.61
N PRO A 344 -10.18 -14.55 -14.80
CA PRO A 344 -11.12 -15.55 -15.32
C PRO A 344 -12.04 -14.99 -16.41
N ASP A 345 -12.27 -13.67 -16.44
CA ASP A 345 -13.11 -13.00 -17.43
C ASP A 345 -12.48 -13.01 -18.84
N ASP A 346 -11.15 -13.21 -18.94
CA ASP A 346 -10.44 -13.34 -20.23
C ASP A 346 -10.48 -14.76 -20.80
N LYS A 347 -11.02 -15.73 -20.07
CA LYS A 347 -11.12 -17.10 -20.60
C LYS A 347 -12.13 -17.12 -21.72
N PRO A 348 -11.76 -17.66 -22.90
CA PRO A 348 -12.76 -18.01 -23.89
C PRO A 348 -13.79 -18.92 -23.22
N LEU A 349 -15.07 -18.65 -23.44
CA LEU A 349 -16.12 -19.58 -23.05
C LEU A 349 -15.93 -20.88 -23.84
N TYR A 350 -15.00 -21.72 -23.40
CA TYR A 350 -14.96 -23.11 -23.86
C TYR A 350 -16.25 -23.73 -23.36
N HIS A 351 -17.19 -23.91 -24.24
CA HIS A 351 -18.25 -24.90 -24.06
C HIS A 351 -17.59 -26.26 -24.06
N ASP A 352 -16.96 -26.60 -22.91
CA ASP A 352 -16.56 -27.97 -22.67
C ASP A 352 -17.83 -28.78 -22.35
N THR A 353 -18.37 -29.41 -23.37
CA THR A 353 -19.48 -30.35 -23.25
C THR A 353 -19.08 -31.64 -22.54
N ARG A 354 -17.88 -31.75 -21.94
CA ARG A 354 -17.34 -32.99 -21.38
C ARG A 354 -17.01 -32.95 -19.87
N ALA A 355 -17.11 -31.86 -19.18
CA ALA A 355 -16.83 -31.84 -17.75
C ALA A 355 -17.92 -31.10 -16.97
N LYS A 356 -18.89 -31.83 -16.47
CA LYS A 356 -19.57 -31.43 -15.24
C LYS A 356 -18.57 -31.56 -14.08
N THR A 357 -17.62 -30.65 -14.00
CA THR A 357 -16.84 -30.50 -12.77
C THR A 357 -17.76 -29.85 -11.74
N PRO A 358 -17.92 -30.44 -10.55
CA PRO A 358 -18.69 -29.78 -9.50
C PRO A 358 -18.03 -28.41 -9.24
N THR A 359 -18.85 -27.37 -9.29
CA THR A 359 -18.46 -26.04 -8.82
C THR A 359 -17.88 -26.23 -7.41
N PRO A 360 -16.66 -25.75 -7.10
CA PRO A 360 -16.22 -25.72 -5.73
C PRO A 360 -17.25 -24.90 -4.96
N GLU A 361 -17.83 -25.51 -3.93
CA GLU A 361 -18.67 -24.74 -3.00
C GLU A 361 -17.85 -23.53 -2.55
N PRO A 362 -18.42 -22.32 -2.54
CA PRO A 362 -17.74 -21.17 -2.01
C PRO A 362 -17.35 -21.50 -0.58
N SER A 363 -16.06 -21.44 -0.30
CA SER A 363 -15.53 -21.54 1.05
C SER A 363 -16.40 -20.66 1.95
N PRO A 364 -16.91 -21.13 3.10
CA PRO A 364 -17.84 -20.35 3.89
C PRO A 364 -17.16 -19.05 4.29
N ALA A 365 -17.58 -17.97 3.64
CA ALA A 365 -17.33 -16.63 4.14
C ALA A 365 -17.80 -16.64 5.58
N SER A 366 -16.93 -16.25 6.50
CA SER A 366 -17.19 -16.21 7.92
C SER A 366 -18.54 -15.52 8.18
N THR A 367 -19.54 -16.32 8.44
CA THR A 367 -20.86 -15.87 8.87
C THR A 367 -20.68 -15.29 10.25
N VAL A 368 -20.71 -13.99 10.36
CA VAL A 368 -20.98 -13.31 11.63
C VAL A 368 -22.40 -13.70 12.01
N ALA A 369 -22.52 -14.50 13.06
CA ALA A 369 -23.79 -14.95 13.56
C ALA A 369 -24.63 -13.75 14.00
N SER A 370 -25.68 -13.46 13.24
CA SER A 370 -26.76 -12.57 13.68
C SER A 370 -27.68 -13.36 14.60
N VAL A 371 -27.75 -12.92 15.84
CA VAL A 371 -28.79 -13.36 16.79
C VAL A 371 -30.16 -12.96 16.21
N SER A 372 -30.97 -13.95 15.90
CA SER A 372 -32.32 -13.77 15.39
C SER A 372 -33.28 -13.35 16.52
N THR A 373 -33.87 -12.17 16.42
CA THR A 373 -35.21 -11.93 16.93
C THR A 373 -36.15 -11.78 15.74
N SER A 374 -37.13 -12.64 15.72
CA SER A 374 -38.18 -12.73 14.71
C SER A 374 -38.99 -11.45 14.55
N THR A 375 -39.13 -10.93 13.34
CA THR A 375 -40.44 -10.62 12.71
C THR A 375 -40.27 -10.18 11.25
N SER A 376 -41.00 -10.84 10.42
CA SER A 376 -41.41 -10.66 9.01
C SER A 376 -41.19 -9.33 8.30
N LYS A 377 -40.57 -9.31 7.14
CA LYS A 377 -41.03 -9.06 5.77
C LYS A 377 -39.91 -8.58 4.85
N SER A 378 -39.80 -9.26 3.73
CA SER A 378 -39.19 -8.96 2.43
C SER A 378 -38.43 -7.65 2.22
N GLY A 379 -37.12 -7.76 1.90
CA GLY A 379 -36.31 -6.67 1.33
C GLY A 379 -34.90 -7.17 1.05
N SER A 380 -34.51 -7.18 -0.22
CA SER A 380 -33.19 -7.59 -0.72
C SER A 380 -32.06 -6.82 -0.02
N SER A 381 -31.23 -7.51 0.73
CA SER A 381 -30.04 -6.95 1.36
C SER A 381 -28.86 -7.01 0.39
N GLN A 382 -28.42 -5.87 -0.09
CA GLN A 382 -27.09 -5.70 -0.69
C GLN A 382 -26.03 -5.75 0.40
N PRO A 383 -24.82 -6.28 0.10
CA PRO A 383 -23.68 -6.25 1.03
C PRO A 383 -23.21 -4.80 1.26
N PRO A 384 -22.52 -4.50 2.38
CA PRO A 384 -22.10 -3.15 2.72
C PRO A 384 -21.18 -2.58 1.64
N SER A 385 -21.63 -1.50 1.01
CA SER A 385 -20.91 -0.75 0.02
C SER A 385 -19.69 -0.08 0.67
N PHE A 386 -18.48 -0.50 0.27
CA PHE A 386 -17.32 0.38 0.34
C PHE A 386 -17.66 1.65 -0.45
N ILE A 387 -17.42 2.80 0.15
CA ILE A 387 -17.73 4.11 -0.41
C ILE A 387 -17.07 4.21 -1.78
N LYS A 388 -17.85 4.17 -2.85
CA LYS A 388 -17.38 4.52 -4.20
C LYS A 388 -16.94 5.99 -4.17
N PRO A 389 -15.79 6.34 -4.73
CA PRO A 389 -15.56 7.73 -5.10
C PRO A 389 -16.55 8.05 -6.22
N ASP A 390 -17.42 9.02 -5.98
CA ASP A 390 -18.31 9.59 -6.98
C ASP A 390 -17.48 10.13 -8.15
N ASN A 391 -17.36 9.34 -9.21
CA ASN A 391 -17.02 9.81 -10.54
C ASN A 391 -18.32 10.16 -11.25
N GLN A 392 -18.94 11.25 -10.88
CA GLN A 392 -19.81 11.98 -11.81
C GLN A 392 -19.07 13.23 -12.25
N LEU A 393 -18.62 13.16 -13.47
CA LEU A 393 -18.25 14.29 -14.30
C LEU A 393 -19.55 14.83 -14.90
N ASP A 394 -19.88 16.06 -14.56
CA ASP A 394 -20.43 17.08 -15.47
C ASP A 394 -19.45 18.24 -15.53
#